data_42847888ce52198a6ed46a9ac6878bb4
#
_entry.id   42847888ce52198a6ed46a9ac6878bb4
#
_cell.length_a   1.000
_cell.length_b   1.000
_cell.length_c   1.000
_cell.angle_alpha   90.00
_cell.angle_beta   90.00
_cell.angle_gamma   90.00
#
_symmetry.space_group_name_H-M   'P 1'
#
loop_
_entity.id
_entity.type
_entity.pdbx_description
1 polymer ?
#
loop_
_entity_poly.entity_id
_entity_poly.type
_entity_poly.pdbx_seq_one_letter_code
_entity_poly.pdbx_strand_id
1 'polypeptide(L)'
;MLADYLVPVLVIAFIASRLLSPFLARRKIPGLLEEGAQVVDVRSLAEFAAGHAPGSLNIPLPEIAERARVLDRTRPVIVCCASGTRSAIARLKLRRQGFERVVNAGSWLNLP
;
A
#
# COMPACT_ATOMS: atom_id res chain seq x y z
N MET A 1 19.88 35.36 2.82
CA MET A 1 20.69 34.36 2.08
C MET A 1 20.24 32.94 2.35
N LEU A 2 20.28 32.44 3.56
CA LEU A 2 19.82 31.08 3.85
C LEU A 2 18.31 30.91 3.63
N ALA A 3 17.51 31.93 3.92
CA ALA A 3 16.06 31.91 3.72
C ALA A 3 15.64 31.75 2.25
N ASP A 4 16.48 32.24 1.33
CA ASP A 4 16.18 32.15 -0.12
C ASP A 4 16.26 30.72 -0.65
N TYR A 5 17.02 29.85 0.02
CA TYR A 5 17.18 28.44 -0.36
C TYR A 5 16.28 27.50 0.44
N LEU A 6 15.71 27.96 1.55
CA LEU A 6 14.91 27.10 2.43
C LEU A 6 13.68 26.54 1.73
N VAL A 7 12.89 27.39 1.07
CA VAL A 7 11.67 26.96 0.38
C VAL A 7 12.00 25.99 -0.77
N PRO A 8 12.92 26.31 -1.69
CA PRO A 8 13.25 25.37 -2.78
C PRO A 8 13.83 24.05 -2.24
N VAL A 9 14.62 24.07 -1.18
CA VAL A 9 15.13 22.85 -0.57
C VAL A 9 14.01 22.00 0.00
N LEU A 10 13.06 22.60 0.69
CA LEU A 10 11.90 21.88 1.23
C LEU A 10 11.01 21.31 0.12
N VAL A 11 10.81 22.06 -0.97
CA VAL A 11 10.06 21.59 -2.13
C VAL A 11 10.75 20.39 -2.78
N ILE A 12 12.05 20.48 -3.00
CA ILE A 12 12.83 19.37 -3.57
C ILE A 12 12.79 18.15 -2.68
N ALA A 13 12.96 18.32 -1.36
CA ALA A 13 12.90 17.24 -0.40
C ALA A 13 11.51 16.57 -0.39
N PHE A 14 10.45 17.36 -0.48
CA PHE A 14 9.08 16.85 -0.56
C PHE A 14 8.87 16.04 -1.84
N ILE A 15 9.28 16.56 -3.00
CA ILE A 15 9.16 15.86 -4.28
C ILE A 15 9.99 14.57 -4.26
N ALA A 16 11.22 14.63 -3.77
CA ALA A 16 12.09 13.45 -3.65
C ALA A 16 11.46 12.38 -2.76
N SER A 17 10.89 12.79 -1.62
CA SER A 17 10.17 11.89 -0.71
C SER A 17 9.00 11.20 -1.42
N ARG A 18 8.22 11.96 -2.21
CA ARG A 18 7.07 11.40 -2.95
C ARG A 18 7.50 10.41 -4.04
N LEU A 19 8.65 10.64 -4.68
CA LEU A 19 9.19 9.75 -5.71
C LEU A 19 9.84 8.50 -5.11
N LEU A 20 10.54 8.64 -3.97
CA LEU A 20 11.27 7.55 -3.33
C LEU A 20 10.39 6.65 -2.47
N SER A 21 9.33 7.21 -1.85
CA SER A 21 8.46 6.48 -0.93
C SER A 21 7.88 5.18 -1.52
N PRO A 22 7.32 5.18 -2.75
CA PRO A 22 6.83 3.94 -3.36
C PRO A 22 7.93 2.91 -3.62
N PHE A 23 9.11 3.37 -4.02
CA PHE A 23 10.27 2.51 -4.25
C PHE A 23 10.74 1.85 -2.96
N LEU A 24 10.87 2.61 -1.88
CA LEU A 24 11.26 2.10 -0.56
C LEU A 24 10.21 1.12 -0.01
N ALA A 25 8.93 1.41 -0.20
CA ALA A 25 7.84 0.52 0.21
C ALA A 25 7.95 -0.83 -0.52
N ARG A 26 8.18 -0.81 -1.83
CA ARG A 26 8.32 -2.05 -2.63
C ARG A 26 9.52 -2.90 -2.22
N ARG A 27 10.61 -2.28 -1.79
CA ARG A 27 11.80 -3.02 -1.32
C ARG A 27 11.53 -3.85 -0.07
N LYS A 28 10.53 -3.51 0.71
CA LYS A 28 10.15 -4.24 1.93
C LYS A 28 9.30 -5.48 1.65
N ILE A 29 8.70 -5.57 0.47
CA ILE A 29 7.72 -6.62 0.14
C ILE A 29 8.28 -8.04 0.31
N PRO A 30 9.46 -8.42 -0.21
CA PRO A 30 9.96 -9.79 -0.04
C PRO A 30 10.10 -10.20 1.44
N GLY A 31 10.65 -9.32 2.26
CA GLY A 31 10.80 -9.58 3.69
C GLY A 31 9.47 -9.70 4.42
N LEU A 32 8.49 -8.86 4.05
CA LEU A 32 7.15 -8.91 4.62
C LEU A 32 6.42 -10.20 4.25
N LEU A 33 6.57 -10.66 3.01
CA LEU A 33 6.00 -11.95 2.58
C LEU A 33 6.59 -13.12 3.36
N GLU A 34 7.89 -13.10 3.64
CA GLU A 34 8.54 -14.11 4.49
C GLU A 34 8.00 -14.08 5.92
N GLU A 35 7.63 -12.91 6.42
CA GLU A 35 6.99 -12.77 7.74
C GLU A 35 5.51 -13.21 7.75
N GLY A 36 4.96 -13.61 6.62
CA GLY A 36 3.57 -14.02 6.51
C GLY A 36 2.60 -12.86 6.27
N ALA A 37 3.03 -11.84 5.53
CA ALA A 37 2.16 -10.72 5.19
C ALA A 37 0.90 -11.17 4.46
N GLN A 38 -0.21 -10.52 4.78
CA GLN A 38 -1.50 -10.70 4.13
C GLN A 38 -1.59 -9.75 2.95
N VAL A 39 -1.76 -10.26 1.74
CA VAL A 39 -1.86 -9.45 0.53
C VAL A 39 -3.32 -9.19 0.20
N VAL A 40 -3.69 -7.92 0.14
CA VAL A 40 -5.07 -7.49 -0.14
C VAL A 40 -5.11 -6.64 -1.40
N ASP A 41 -5.80 -7.14 -2.40
CA ASP A 41 -6.07 -6.43 -3.65
C ASP A 41 -7.39 -5.67 -3.48
N VAL A 42 -7.33 -4.35 -3.54
CA VAL A 42 -8.50 -3.49 -3.30
C VAL A 42 -9.17 -3.01 -4.58
N ARG A 43 -8.85 -3.67 -5.71
CA ARG A 43 -9.54 -3.44 -6.98
C ARG A 43 -10.94 -4.05 -6.96
N SER A 44 -11.72 -3.79 -8.00
CA SER A 44 -13.02 -4.41 -8.16
C SER A 44 -12.91 -5.93 -8.32
N LEU A 45 -14.01 -6.63 -8.06
CA LEU A 45 -14.09 -8.07 -8.25
C LEU A 45 -13.76 -8.46 -9.71
N ALA A 46 -14.26 -7.70 -10.68
CA ALA A 46 -14.03 -7.97 -12.10
C ALA A 46 -12.56 -7.82 -12.49
N GLU A 47 -11.89 -6.77 -12.00
CA GLU A 47 -10.45 -6.58 -12.22
C GLU A 47 -9.64 -7.74 -11.61
N PHE A 48 -9.97 -8.13 -10.39
CA PHE A 48 -9.31 -9.23 -9.70
C PHE A 48 -9.51 -10.56 -10.44
N ALA A 49 -10.71 -10.83 -10.91
CA ALA A 49 -11.01 -12.04 -11.65
C ALA A 49 -10.25 -12.15 -12.98
N ALA A 50 -9.97 -11.01 -13.62
CA ALA A 50 -9.21 -10.96 -14.87
C ALA A 50 -7.70 -11.24 -14.69
N GLY A 51 -7.21 -11.16 -13.46
CA GLY A 51 -5.81 -11.43 -13.11
C GLY A 51 -5.46 -10.78 -11.79
N HIS A 52 -4.69 -11.48 -10.96
CA HIS A 52 -4.28 -11.00 -9.64
C HIS A 52 -3.00 -11.71 -9.19
N ALA A 53 -2.35 -11.18 -8.18
CA ALA A 53 -1.18 -11.81 -7.59
C ALA A 53 -1.58 -13.11 -6.87
N PRO A 54 -0.83 -14.21 -7.05
CA PRO A 54 -1.13 -15.47 -6.35
C PRO A 54 -1.19 -15.29 -4.84
N GLY A 55 -2.21 -15.87 -4.21
CA GLY A 55 -2.39 -15.80 -2.76
C GLY A 55 -2.97 -14.49 -2.24
N SER A 56 -3.30 -13.54 -3.11
CA SER A 56 -3.94 -12.29 -2.69
C SER A 56 -5.43 -12.48 -2.42
N LEU A 57 -5.93 -11.71 -1.46
CA LEU A 57 -7.35 -11.65 -1.11
C LEU A 57 -7.96 -10.40 -1.75
N ASN A 58 -9.10 -10.53 -2.39
CA ASN A 58 -9.79 -9.37 -2.95
C ASN A 58 -10.77 -8.79 -1.93
N ILE A 59 -10.51 -7.58 -1.52
CA ILE A 59 -11.44 -6.75 -0.73
C ILE A 59 -11.54 -5.42 -1.45
N PRO A 60 -12.56 -5.19 -2.27
CA PRO A 60 -12.71 -3.91 -2.97
C PRO A 60 -12.69 -2.72 -1.99
N LEU A 61 -12.09 -1.61 -2.41
CA LEU A 61 -11.91 -0.45 -1.54
C LEU A 61 -13.17 -0.01 -0.78
N PRO A 62 -14.36 0.05 -1.39
CA PRO A 62 -15.58 0.44 -0.64
C PRO A 62 -15.92 -0.50 0.51
N GLU A 63 -15.44 -1.74 0.49
CA GLU A 63 -15.75 -2.76 1.50
C GLU A 63 -14.63 -2.93 2.54
N ILE A 64 -13.51 -2.22 2.38
CA ILE A 64 -12.33 -2.47 3.23
C ILE A 64 -12.62 -2.21 4.71
N ALA A 65 -13.38 -1.19 5.03
CA ALA A 65 -13.68 -0.84 6.41
C ALA A 65 -14.46 -1.95 7.14
N GLU A 66 -15.44 -2.57 6.46
CA GLU A 66 -16.25 -3.64 7.05
C GLU A 66 -15.53 -4.98 7.04
N ARG A 67 -14.85 -5.30 5.94
CA ARG A 67 -14.24 -6.61 5.74
C ARG A 67 -12.82 -6.72 6.30
N ALA A 68 -12.26 -5.65 6.83
CA ALA A 68 -10.94 -5.69 7.48
C ALA A 68 -10.88 -6.67 8.66
N ARG A 69 -12.01 -7.01 9.24
CA ARG A 69 -12.11 -7.98 10.35
C ARG A 69 -11.62 -9.38 9.99
N VAL A 70 -11.56 -9.74 8.71
CA VAL A 70 -11.03 -11.04 8.27
C VAL A 70 -9.49 -11.07 8.29
N LEU A 71 -8.87 -9.92 8.46
CA LEU A 71 -7.43 -9.78 8.50
C LEU A 71 -6.92 -9.86 9.94
N ASP A 72 -5.71 -10.39 10.09
CA ASP A 72 -5.02 -10.46 11.37
C ASP A 72 -4.24 -9.16 11.60
N ARG A 73 -4.59 -8.40 12.67
CA ARG A 73 -3.92 -7.14 13.01
C ARG A 73 -2.48 -7.32 13.45
N THR A 74 -2.09 -8.50 13.88
CA THR A 74 -0.73 -8.78 14.36
C THR A 74 0.25 -9.08 13.22
N ARG A 75 -0.26 -9.31 12.02
CA ARG A 75 0.53 -9.60 10.83
C ARG A 75 0.59 -8.41 9.89
N PRO A 76 1.70 -8.24 9.15
CA PRO A 76 1.77 -7.20 8.13
C PRO A 76 0.70 -7.37 7.07
N VAL A 77 0.23 -6.26 6.52
CA VAL A 77 -0.71 -6.23 5.40
C VAL A 77 -0.06 -5.49 4.24
N ILE A 78 -0.12 -6.09 3.06
CA ILE A 78 0.31 -5.45 1.82
C ILE A 78 -0.95 -5.19 1.00
N VAL A 79 -1.20 -3.92 0.68
CA VAL A 79 -2.33 -3.53 -0.16
C VAL A 79 -1.85 -3.19 -1.56
N CYS A 80 -2.63 -3.55 -2.56
CA CYS A 80 -2.34 -3.23 -3.97
C CYS A 80 -3.62 -2.88 -4.71
N CYS A 81 -3.45 -2.19 -5.83
CA CYS A 81 -4.52 -1.92 -6.78
C CYS A 81 -3.95 -1.88 -8.19
N ALA A 82 -4.54 -1.14 -9.14
CA ALA A 82 -3.99 -1.02 -10.49
C ALA A 82 -2.74 -0.12 -10.53
N SER A 83 -2.75 1.01 -9.82
CA SER A 83 -1.70 2.04 -9.87
C SER A 83 -1.20 2.50 -8.51
N GLY A 84 -1.86 2.14 -7.42
CA GLY A 84 -1.49 2.54 -6.07
C GLY A 84 -2.38 3.60 -5.41
N THR A 85 -3.29 4.22 -6.15
CA THR A 85 -4.17 5.28 -5.59
C THR A 85 -5.22 4.71 -4.64
N ARG A 86 -5.97 3.72 -5.08
CA ARG A 86 -6.98 3.04 -4.24
C ARG A 86 -6.32 2.37 -3.03
N SER A 87 -5.18 1.72 -3.24
CA SER A 87 -4.46 1.06 -2.15
C SER A 87 -3.87 2.05 -1.14
N ALA A 88 -3.51 3.26 -1.54
CA ALA A 88 -3.12 4.31 -0.61
C ALA A 88 -4.27 4.68 0.34
N ILE A 89 -5.48 4.79 -0.19
CA ILE A 89 -6.68 5.06 0.62
C ILE A 89 -6.99 3.87 1.55
N ALA A 90 -6.88 2.66 1.04
CA ALA A 90 -7.07 1.44 1.83
C ALA A 90 -6.08 1.38 3.00
N ARG A 91 -4.83 1.73 2.77
CA ARG A 91 -3.80 1.79 3.81
C ARG A 91 -4.20 2.73 4.94
N LEU A 92 -4.69 3.92 4.61
CA LEU A 92 -5.16 4.88 5.62
C LEU A 92 -6.34 4.32 6.43
N LYS A 93 -7.30 3.72 5.75
CA LYS A 93 -8.47 3.12 6.41
C LYS A 93 -8.08 1.99 7.36
N LEU A 94 -7.17 1.12 6.94
CA LEU A 94 -6.67 0.02 7.78
C LEU A 94 -5.89 0.54 8.99
N ARG A 95 -5.03 1.53 8.80
CA ARG A 95 -4.29 2.13 9.92
C ARG A 95 -5.21 2.74 10.96
N ARG A 96 -6.29 3.39 10.54
CA ARG A 96 -7.31 3.92 11.44
C ARG A 96 -8.01 2.84 12.25
N GLN A 97 -8.03 1.60 11.77
CA GLN A 97 -8.62 0.47 12.46
C GLN A 97 -7.62 -0.31 13.34
N GLY A 98 -6.40 0.19 13.48
CA GLY A 98 -5.40 -0.40 14.36
C GLY A 98 -4.41 -1.35 13.69
N PHE A 99 -4.39 -1.41 12.36
CA PHE A 99 -3.33 -2.12 11.63
C PHE A 99 -2.07 -1.27 11.61
N GLU A 100 -1.03 -1.70 12.31
CA GLU A 100 0.20 -0.92 12.47
C GLU A 100 1.13 -1.02 11.26
N ARG A 101 1.16 -2.19 10.61
CA ARG A 101 2.09 -2.49 9.54
C ARG A 101 1.34 -2.71 8.24
N VAL A 102 1.06 -1.62 7.53
CA VAL A 102 0.39 -1.66 6.24
C VAL A 102 1.28 -1.00 5.19
N VAL A 103 1.61 -1.75 4.15
CA VAL A 103 2.48 -1.29 3.05
C VAL A 103 1.69 -1.27 1.75
N ASN A 104 1.80 -0.18 1.02
CA ASN A 104 1.21 -0.03 -0.30
C ASN A 104 2.19 -0.52 -1.37
N ALA A 105 1.87 -1.62 -2.03
CA ALA A 105 2.68 -2.16 -3.12
C ALA A 105 2.53 -1.38 -4.44
N GLY A 106 1.53 -0.51 -4.53
CA GLY A 106 1.17 0.14 -5.78
C GLY A 106 0.39 -0.80 -6.68
N SER A 107 0.89 -1.02 -7.89
CA SER A 107 0.28 -1.99 -8.79
C SER A 107 0.42 -3.42 -8.27
N TRP A 108 -0.63 -4.23 -8.45
CA TRP A 108 -0.59 -5.65 -8.13
C TRP A 108 0.49 -6.41 -8.92
N LEU A 109 0.92 -5.86 -10.06
CA LEU A 109 2.02 -6.39 -10.87
C LEU A 109 3.38 -6.28 -10.19
N ASN A 110 3.51 -5.47 -9.14
CA ASN A 110 4.73 -5.36 -8.34
C ASN A 110 4.90 -6.53 -7.36
N LEU A 111 3.90 -7.38 -7.22
CA LEU A 111 3.93 -8.55 -6.36
C LEU A 111 4.38 -9.79 -7.15
N PRO A 112 5.11 -10.71 -6.51
CA PRO A 112 5.55 -11.94 -7.18
C PRO A 112 4.40 -12.86 -7.54
#